data_ce12338f18e0b8d122efac76fc2e5876
#
_entry.id   ce12338f18e0b8d122efac76fc2e5876
#
_cell.length_a   1.000
_cell.length_b   1.000
_cell.length_c   1.000
_cell.angle_alpha   90.00
_cell.angle_beta   90.00
_cell.angle_gamma   90.00
#
_symmetry.space_group_name_H-M   'P 1'
#
loop_
_entity.id
_entity.type
_entity.pdbx_description
1 polymer ?
#
loop_
_entity_poly.entity_id
_entity_poly.type
_entity_poly.pdbx_seq_one_letter_code
_entity_poly.pdbx_strand_id
1 'polypeptide(L)'
;MRAINLHLKVLIFILVALGVSITAYQILYLGIPVKEAETAELWNIDAKVEFVANSREPVKVQMFIPPLTQDFVSLNESFVSNNYGVSINRADGNRRVTWSARRANGPQTVYYRLVLTNRYSDEKVKAKGPIFRESLSVEGPEKVAAEALLAPIRQHSADVETFIGETIKRVNSNDDNAKTLLAGDNSTSKKAAVIELLLSIAHVPMDQVHTIRLTSEGGSQTPELWLRSFNGNEWLYFNPETGEQGLPNDRLIWWTGSADLIKADGAKKAQVTFTMNNSEMNAMRLAKMTDENTKAGFLEYS
;
A
#
# COMPACT_ATOMS: atom_id res chain seq x y z
N MET A 1 17.55 -69.84 -14.55
CA MET A 1 17.25 -68.42 -14.75
C MET A 1 16.14 -67.85 -13.85
N ARG A 2 15.20 -68.62 -13.32
CA ARG A 2 14.12 -68.07 -12.43
C ARG A 2 14.59 -67.61 -11.05
N ALA A 3 15.63 -68.20 -10.47
CA ALA A 3 16.12 -67.86 -9.15
C ALA A 3 16.81 -66.47 -9.07
N ILE A 4 17.51 -66.08 -10.11
CA ILE A 4 18.19 -64.76 -10.19
C ILE A 4 17.15 -63.63 -10.21
N ASN A 5 16.01 -63.84 -10.84
CA ASN A 5 14.93 -62.84 -10.87
C ASN A 5 14.24 -62.63 -9.51
N LEU A 6 14.22 -63.66 -8.65
CA LEU A 6 13.62 -63.54 -7.32
C LEU A 6 14.54 -62.74 -6.37
N HIS A 7 15.85 -63.06 -6.36
CA HIS A 7 16.82 -62.28 -5.55
C HIS A 7 16.90 -60.83 -5.97
N LEU A 8 16.83 -60.55 -7.27
CA LEU A 8 16.78 -59.17 -7.77
C LEU A 8 15.52 -58.42 -7.29
N LYS A 9 14.36 -59.07 -7.34
CA LYS A 9 13.09 -58.49 -6.86
C LYS A 9 13.12 -58.22 -5.37
N VAL A 10 13.67 -59.14 -4.58
CA VAL A 10 13.83 -58.96 -3.12
C VAL A 10 14.79 -57.82 -2.82
N LEU A 11 15.92 -57.73 -3.55
CA LEU A 11 16.88 -56.64 -3.36
C LEU A 11 16.25 -55.26 -3.67
N ILE A 12 15.50 -55.16 -4.76
CA ILE A 12 14.78 -53.93 -5.12
C ILE A 12 13.78 -53.57 -4.04
N PHE A 13 13.01 -54.54 -3.52
CA PHE A 13 12.05 -54.30 -2.48
C PHE A 13 12.70 -53.79 -1.18
N ILE A 14 13.82 -54.37 -0.78
CA ILE A 14 14.59 -53.94 0.39
C ILE A 14 15.11 -52.48 0.22
N LEU A 15 15.65 -52.15 -0.97
CA LEU A 15 16.12 -50.81 -1.28
C LEU A 15 14.98 -49.76 -1.21
N VAL A 16 13.83 -50.08 -1.79
CA VAL A 16 12.66 -49.19 -1.75
C VAL A 16 12.16 -49.04 -0.32
N ALA A 17 12.03 -50.14 0.42
CA ALA A 17 11.61 -50.09 1.81
C ALA A 17 12.57 -49.26 2.68
N LEU A 18 13.86 -49.39 2.47
CA LEU A 18 14.88 -48.59 3.15
C LEU A 18 14.75 -47.09 2.81
N GLY A 19 14.59 -46.77 1.53
CA GLY A 19 14.39 -45.40 1.06
C GLY A 19 13.13 -44.75 1.66
N VAL A 20 12.01 -45.46 1.63
CA VAL A 20 10.73 -44.97 2.26
C VAL A 20 10.89 -44.79 3.76
N SER A 21 11.57 -45.72 4.45
CA SER A 21 11.80 -45.63 5.89
C SER A 21 12.67 -44.42 6.27
N ILE A 22 13.72 -44.14 5.49
CA ILE A 22 14.59 -42.98 5.72
C ILE A 22 13.80 -41.69 5.46
N THR A 23 13.05 -41.63 4.38
CA THR A 23 12.22 -40.46 4.05
C THR A 23 11.13 -40.23 5.12
N ALA A 24 10.46 -41.28 5.58
CA ALA A 24 9.48 -41.18 6.66
C ALA A 24 10.12 -40.70 7.98
N TYR A 25 11.31 -41.19 8.31
CA TYR A 25 12.07 -40.72 9.47
C TYR A 25 12.43 -39.24 9.38
N GLN A 26 12.89 -38.80 8.19
CA GLN A 26 13.21 -37.38 7.95
C GLN A 26 11.99 -36.48 8.09
N ILE A 27 10.82 -36.88 7.59
CA ILE A 27 9.58 -36.11 7.68
C ILE A 27 9.02 -36.10 9.09
N LEU A 28 8.90 -37.28 9.73
CA LEU A 28 8.20 -37.44 11.01
C LEU A 28 9.05 -37.03 12.23
N TYR A 29 10.37 -37.27 12.18
CA TYR A 29 11.26 -37.00 13.30
C TYR A 29 12.11 -35.75 13.13
N LEU A 30 12.62 -35.48 11.94
CA LEU A 30 13.44 -34.30 11.68
C LEU A 30 12.64 -33.10 11.17
N GLY A 31 11.34 -33.28 10.88
CA GLY A 31 10.47 -32.19 10.41
C GLY A 31 10.91 -31.58 9.08
N ILE A 32 11.66 -32.35 8.25
CA ILE A 32 12.10 -31.86 6.94
C ILE A 32 10.90 -31.84 6.00
N PRO A 33 10.49 -30.67 5.49
CA PRO A 33 9.34 -30.55 4.61
C PRO A 33 9.62 -31.27 3.27
N VAL A 34 8.65 -32.03 2.79
CA VAL A 34 8.73 -32.77 1.49
C VAL A 34 8.51 -31.84 0.30
N LYS A 35 7.89 -30.71 0.53
CA LYS A 35 7.75 -29.64 -0.48
C LYS A 35 8.95 -28.72 -0.40
N GLU A 36 9.39 -28.21 -1.56
CA GLU A 36 10.26 -27.04 -1.59
C GLU A 36 9.70 -26.02 -0.60
N ALA A 37 10.58 -25.50 0.25
CA ALA A 37 10.17 -24.49 1.20
C ALA A 37 9.63 -23.31 0.40
N GLU A 38 8.32 -23.12 0.42
CA GLU A 38 7.72 -21.91 -0.14
C GLU A 38 8.41 -20.73 0.54
N THR A 39 9.13 -19.95 -0.24
CA THR A 39 9.76 -18.73 0.24
C THR A 39 8.74 -17.61 0.16
N ALA A 40 8.61 -16.86 1.23
CA ALA A 40 7.82 -15.65 1.26
C ALA A 40 8.75 -14.44 1.11
N GLU A 41 8.35 -13.51 0.28
CA GLU A 41 9.05 -12.24 0.14
C GLU A 41 8.77 -11.36 1.35
N LEU A 42 9.84 -10.86 1.95
CA LEU A 42 9.80 -9.90 3.04
C LEU A 42 10.31 -8.56 2.56
N TRP A 43 9.51 -7.55 2.74
CA TRP A 43 9.86 -6.17 2.45
C TRP A 43 10.20 -5.43 3.74
N ASN A 44 11.44 -4.93 3.80
CA ASN A 44 11.87 -4.03 4.85
C ASN A 44 11.81 -2.60 4.32
N ILE A 45 11.00 -1.75 4.90
CA ILE A 45 10.78 -0.37 4.49
C ILE A 45 11.23 0.56 5.61
N ASP A 46 12.17 1.43 5.31
CA ASP A 46 12.63 2.50 6.19
C ASP A 46 12.16 3.85 5.64
N ALA A 47 11.35 4.57 6.40
CA ALA A 47 11.00 5.96 6.15
C ALA A 47 11.83 6.85 7.09
N LYS A 48 12.84 7.50 6.54
CA LYS A 48 13.69 8.49 7.23
C LYS A 48 13.03 9.85 7.11
N VAL A 49 12.71 10.46 8.24
CA VAL A 49 12.12 11.80 8.33
C VAL A 49 13.16 12.77 8.86
N GLU A 50 13.52 13.75 8.05
CA GLU A 50 14.49 14.79 8.39
C GLU A 50 13.81 16.15 8.47
N PHE A 51 14.14 16.94 9.47
CA PHE A 51 13.62 18.29 9.67
C PHE A 51 14.55 19.14 10.51
N VAL A 52 14.35 20.46 10.49
CA VAL A 52 15.12 21.40 11.31
C VAL A 52 14.20 21.98 12.37
N ALA A 53 14.44 21.62 13.62
CA ALA A 53 13.66 22.07 14.76
C ALA A 53 13.96 23.54 15.13
N ASN A 54 12.92 24.28 15.50
CA ASN A 54 13.02 25.62 16.05
C ASN A 54 13.13 25.54 17.57
N SER A 55 14.24 26.04 18.15
CA SER A 55 14.49 25.96 19.58
C SER A 55 13.50 26.70 20.48
N ARG A 56 12.66 27.56 19.91
CA ARG A 56 11.70 28.41 20.65
C ARG A 56 10.32 27.80 20.80
N GLU A 57 10.02 26.76 20.05
CA GLU A 57 8.68 26.18 19.95
C GLU A 57 8.68 24.68 20.22
N PRO A 58 7.60 24.12 20.75
CA PRO A 58 7.43 22.67 20.78
C PRO A 58 7.42 22.13 19.34
N VAL A 59 8.05 21.00 19.12
CA VAL A 59 8.09 20.33 17.82
C VAL A 59 7.05 19.23 17.78
N LYS A 60 6.25 19.22 16.72
CA LYS A 60 5.31 18.16 16.42
C LYS A 60 5.40 17.82 14.93
N VAL A 61 5.93 16.64 14.61
CA VAL A 61 6.02 16.14 13.25
C VAL A 61 5.07 14.96 13.09
N GLN A 62 4.21 15.03 12.09
CA GLN A 62 3.21 14.03 11.78
C GLN A 62 3.46 13.47 10.40
N MET A 63 3.41 12.15 10.25
CA MET A 63 3.56 11.46 8.97
C MET A 63 2.49 10.39 8.83
N PHE A 64 1.93 10.24 7.64
CA PHE A 64 1.11 9.09 7.33
C PHE A 64 1.96 7.82 7.31
N ILE A 65 1.41 6.74 7.86
CA ILE A 65 1.99 5.40 7.82
C ILE A 65 0.97 4.45 7.21
N PRO A 66 1.39 3.33 6.60
CA PRO A 66 0.48 2.45 5.87
C PRO A 66 -0.70 2.01 6.72
N PRO A 67 -1.92 2.05 6.20
CA PRO A 67 -3.03 1.35 6.81
C PRO A 67 -2.71 -0.16 6.82
N LEU A 68 -3.16 -0.88 7.84
CA LEU A 68 -3.07 -2.34 7.85
C LEU A 68 -4.07 -2.86 6.82
N THR A 69 -3.62 -3.06 5.58
CA THR A 69 -4.45 -3.49 4.45
C THR A 69 -4.59 -4.99 4.39
N GLN A 70 -5.50 -5.44 3.53
CA GLN A 70 -5.79 -6.86 3.35
C GLN A 70 -4.72 -7.60 2.54
N ASP A 71 -3.97 -6.87 1.70
CA ASP A 71 -3.01 -7.44 0.76
C ASP A 71 -1.64 -7.72 1.39
N PHE A 72 -1.33 -7.04 2.49
CA PHE A 72 -0.05 -7.17 3.19
C PHE A 72 -0.25 -7.47 4.68
N VAL A 73 0.67 -8.25 5.23
CA VAL A 73 0.76 -8.52 6.67
C VAL A 73 1.97 -7.79 7.23
N SER A 74 1.74 -6.92 8.20
CA SER A 74 2.84 -6.30 8.97
C SER A 74 3.38 -7.30 9.97
N LEU A 75 4.66 -7.61 9.88
CA LEU A 75 5.37 -8.52 10.79
C LEU A 75 6.04 -7.77 11.92
N ASN A 76 6.53 -6.58 11.64
CA ASN A 76 7.17 -5.71 12.62
C ASN A 76 6.98 -4.25 12.23
N GLU A 77 6.70 -3.42 13.21
CA GLU A 77 6.58 -1.98 13.06
C GLU A 77 7.35 -1.30 14.20
N SER A 78 8.26 -0.39 13.87
CA SER A 78 9.05 0.29 14.89
C SER A 78 9.28 1.77 14.56
N PHE A 79 9.36 2.57 15.63
CA PHE A 79 9.55 4.01 15.58
C PHE A 79 10.84 4.36 16.31
N VAL A 80 11.84 4.82 15.56
CA VAL A 80 13.15 5.16 16.13
C VAL A 80 13.29 6.66 16.19
N SER A 81 13.40 7.19 17.40
CA SER A 81 13.57 8.62 17.63
C SER A 81 14.37 8.85 18.89
N ASN A 82 15.12 9.93 18.94
CA ASN A 82 15.86 10.33 20.14
C ASN A 82 15.11 11.48 20.84
N ASN A 83 14.65 11.25 22.07
CA ASN A 83 13.93 12.24 22.90
C ASN A 83 12.61 12.76 22.34
N TYR A 84 11.94 12.02 21.45
CA TYR A 84 10.58 12.32 21.00
C TYR A 84 9.59 11.33 21.62
N GLY A 85 8.49 11.85 22.11
CA GLY A 85 7.31 11.04 22.39
C GLY A 85 6.66 10.62 21.07
N VAL A 86 6.20 9.36 20.99
CA VAL A 86 5.56 8.81 19.81
C VAL A 86 4.12 8.48 20.13
N SER A 87 3.21 8.87 19.24
CA SER A 87 1.80 8.47 19.31
C SER A 87 1.27 8.17 17.92
N ILE A 88 0.31 7.23 17.83
CA ILE A 88 -0.33 6.86 16.57
C ILE A 88 -1.81 7.22 16.68
N ASN A 89 -2.32 7.90 15.68
CA ASN A 89 -3.73 8.21 15.53
C ASN A 89 -4.28 7.50 14.27
N ARG A 90 -5.55 7.13 14.33
CA ARG A 90 -6.30 6.54 13.22
C ARG A 90 -7.52 7.41 12.95
N ALA A 91 -7.64 7.89 11.73
CA ALA A 91 -8.78 8.69 11.29
C ALA A 91 -9.03 8.45 9.80
N ASP A 92 -10.29 8.32 9.42
CA ASP A 92 -10.74 8.21 8.02
C ASP A 92 -10.04 7.08 7.22
N GLY A 93 -9.79 5.96 7.87
CA GLY A 93 -9.09 4.81 7.26
C GLY A 93 -7.58 4.98 7.16
N ASN A 94 -7.03 6.13 7.52
CA ASN A 94 -5.60 6.41 7.55
C ASN A 94 -5.01 6.22 8.95
N ARG A 95 -3.71 5.93 8.99
CA ARG A 95 -2.90 5.93 10.20
C ARG A 95 -1.87 7.06 10.12
N ARG A 96 -1.65 7.73 11.22
CA ARG A 96 -0.68 8.83 11.29
C ARG A 96 0.15 8.69 12.56
N VAL A 97 1.46 8.62 12.40
CA VAL A 97 2.40 8.72 13.53
C VAL A 97 2.67 10.19 13.83
N THR A 98 2.83 10.50 15.10
CA THR A 98 3.21 11.82 15.60
C THR A 98 4.42 11.68 16.48
N TRP A 99 5.51 12.37 16.11
CA TRP A 99 6.67 12.59 16.97
C TRP A 99 6.57 13.97 17.59
N SER A 100 6.70 14.06 18.91
CA SER A 100 6.55 15.32 19.63
C SER A 100 7.65 15.49 20.67
N ALA A 101 8.19 16.70 20.76
CA ALA A 101 9.15 17.10 21.78
C ALA A 101 8.86 18.53 22.25
N ARG A 102 9.00 18.77 23.55
CA ARG A 102 8.80 20.14 24.10
C ARG A 102 9.90 21.09 23.65
N ARG A 103 11.11 20.59 23.46
CA ARG A 103 12.28 21.35 23.02
C ARG A 103 13.15 20.47 22.13
N ALA A 104 13.47 20.97 20.94
CA ALA A 104 14.47 20.42 20.07
C ALA A 104 15.12 21.56 19.30
N ASN A 105 16.35 21.41 18.85
CA ASN A 105 17.07 22.45 18.14
C ASN A 105 17.92 21.87 17.02
N GLY A 106 17.95 22.58 15.89
CA GLY A 106 18.78 22.22 14.74
C GLY A 106 18.26 20.97 13.98
N PRO A 107 19.13 20.34 13.19
CA PRO A 107 18.79 19.16 12.40
C PRO A 107 18.36 17.99 13.29
N GLN A 108 17.25 17.38 12.93
CA GLN A 108 16.68 16.24 13.62
C GLN A 108 16.35 15.14 12.59
N THR A 109 16.43 13.90 13.05
CA THR A 109 16.08 12.73 12.24
C THR A 109 15.30 11.74 13.09
N VAL A 110 14.17 11.28 12.57
CA VAL A 110 13.39 10.17 13.14
C VAL A 110 13.13 9.13 12.06
N TYR A 111 12.84 7.89 12.46
CA TYR A 111 12.62 6.80 11.51
C TYR A 111 11.31 6.07 11.85
N TYR A 112 10.64 5.69 10.80
CA TYR A 112 9.61 4.66 10.82
C TYR A 112 10.11 3.46 10.03
N ARG A 113 10.06 2.27 10.64
CA ARG A 113 10.48 1.02 10.01
C ARG A 113 9.34 0.04 10.00
N LEU A 114 9.15 -0.59 8.86
CA LEU A 114 8.10 -1.55 8.63
C LEU A 114 8.68 -2.79 7.96
N VAL A 115 8.37 -3.96 8.51
CA VAL A 115 8.61 -5.25 7.87
C VAL A 115 7.26 -5.84 7.51
N LEU A 116 7.06 -6.14 6.24
CA LEU A 116 5.81 -6.71 5.74
C LEU A 116 6.06 -7.85 4.75
N THR A 117 5.02 -8.63 4.54
CA THR A 117 4.96 -9.69 3.52
C THR A 117 3.61 -9.66 2.83
N ASN A 118 3.54 -10.21 1.63
CA ASN A 118 2.27 -10.41 0.94
C ASN A 118 1.40 -11.38 1.71
N ARG A 119 0.10 -11.10 1.75
CA ARG A 119 -0.87 -12.03 2.32
C ARG A 119 -1.24 -13.08 1.28
N TYR A 120 -0.91 -14.32 1.55
CA TYR A 120 -1.35 -15.48 0.77
C TYR A 120 -2.71 -15.98 1.30
N SER A 121 -3.77 -15.21 1.11
CA SER A 121 -5.12 -15.61 1.55
C SER A 121 -6.10 -15.45 0.39
N ASP A 122 -6.79 -16.55 0.05
CA ASP A 122 -7.89 -16.55 -0.92
C ASP A 122 -9.19 -15.92 -0.36
N GLU A 123 -9.26 -15.59 0.92
CA GLU A 123 -10.40 -14.91 1.51
C GLU A 123 -10.43 -13.43 1.13
N LYS A 124 -11.23 -13.12 0.12
CA LYS A 124 -11.62 -11.73 -0.18
C LYS A 124 -12.52 -11.20 0.94
N VAL A 125 -11.93 -10.44 1.85
CA VAL A 125 -12.73 -9.71 2.84
C VAL A 125 -13.52 -8.64 2.10
N LYS A 126 -14.83 -8.57 2.32
CA LYS A 126 -15.69 -7.55 1.70
C LYS A 126 -15.15 -6.16 2.01
N ALA A 127 -14.81 -5.43 0.98
CA ALA A 127 -14.36 -4.06 1.10
C ALA A 127 -15.47 -3.20 1.71
N LYS A 128 -15.11 -2.37 2.68
CA LYS A 128 -16.02 -1.34 3.20
C LYS A 128 -16.09 -0.22 2.17
N GLY A 129 -17.30 0.13 1.73
CA GLY A 129 -17.53 1.24 0.82
C GLY A 129 -17.11 2.60 1.42
N PRO A 130 -16.98 3.62 0.58
CA PRO A 130 -16.60 4.97 1.01
C PRO A 130 -17.69 5.59 1.89
N ILE A 131 -17.26 6.46 2.80
CA ILE A 131 -18.16 7.44 3.42
C ILE A 131 -18.40 8.50 2.34
N PHE A 132 -19.66 8.70 1.95
CA PHE A 132 -20.04 9.75 0.99
C PHE A 132 -19.59 11.12 1.53
N ARG A 133 -18.77 11.80 0.74
CA ARG A 133 -18.45 13.21 0.96
C ARG A 133 -19.45 14.07 0.19
N GLU A 134 -19.72 15.28 0.68
CA GLU A 134 -20.50 16.27 -0.08
C GLU A 134 -19.86 16.50 -1.45
N SER A 135 -20.70 16.64 -2.48
CA SER A 135 -20.20 16.92 -3.81
C SER A 135 -19.51 18.28 -3.85
N LEU A 136 -18.33 18.31 -4.43
CA LEU A 136 -17.62 19.57 -4.66
C LEU A 136 -18.44 20.44 -5.62
N SER A 137 -18.65 21.68 -5.28
CA SER A 137 -19.32 22.66 -6.14
C SER A 137 -18.31 23.64 -6.70
N VAL A 138 -18.43 23.94 -7.96
CA VAL A 138 -17.67 24.99 -8.65
C VAL A 138 -18.65 25.99 -9.26
N GLU A 139 -18.20 27.23 -9.42
CA GLU A 139 -18.99 28.32 -10.00
C GLU A 139 -18.26 28.97 -11.19
N GLY A 140 -18.97 29.77 -11.95
CA GLY A 140 -18.40 30.54 -13.05
C GLY A 140 -17.88 29.70 -14.22
N PRO A 141 -16.75 30.10 -14.84
CA PRO A 141 -16.20 29.44 -16.04
C PRO A 141 -15.82 27.97 -15.82
N GLU A 142 -15.36 27.64 -14.61
CA GLU A 142 -14.98 26.26 -14.26
C GLU A 142 -16.20 25.33 -14.28
N LYS A 143 -17.37 25.80 -13.84
CA LYS A 143 -18.61 25.02 -13.91
C LYS A 143 -19.00 24.73 -15.36
N VAL A 144 -18.95 25.75 -16.23
CA VAL A 144 -19.27 25.58 -17.65
C VAL A 144 -18.32 24.58 -18.32
N ALA A 145 -17.02 24.68 -18.04
CA ALA A 145 -16.02 23.76 -18.57
C ALA A 145 -16.24 22.32 -18.06
N ALA A 146 -16.55 22.16 -16.77
CA ALA A 146 -16.82 20.86 -16.18
C ALA A 146 -18.07 20.20 -16.80
N GLU A 147 -19.17 20.93 -16.96
CA GLU A 147 -20.40 20.43 -17.57
C GLU A 147 -20.19 20.07 -19.04
N ALA A 148 -19.42 20.88 -19.78
CA ALA A 148 -19.08 20.61 -21.18
C ALA A 148 -18.23 19.34 -21.35
N LEU A 149 -17.32 19.06 -20.43
CA LEU A 149 -16.56 17.80 -20.42
C LEU A 149 -17.43 16.60 -20.06
N LEU A 150 -18.31 16.74 -19.07
CA LEU A 150 -19.12 15.63 -18.58
C LEU A 150 -20.24 15.22 -19.53
N ALA A 151 -20.79 16.15 -20.31
CA ALA A 151 -21.91 15.86 -21.22
C ALA A 151 -21.62 14.72 -22.22
N PRO A 152 -20.53 14.72 -23.00
CA PRO A 152 -20.20 13.62 -23.89
C PRO A 152 -19.82 12.34 -23.16
N ILE A 153 -19.18 12.44 -21.97
CA ILE A 153 -18.79 11.27 -21.20
C ILE A 153 -20.03 10.49 -20.75
N ARG A 154 -21.08 11.19 -20.26
CA ARG A 154 -22.35 10.57 -19.88
C ARG A 154 -23.05 9.82 -21.01
N GLN A 155 -22.87 10.26 -22.26
CA GLN A 155 -23.48 9.63 -23.42
C GLN A 155 -22.74 8.36 -23.88
N HIS A 156 -21.45 8.25 -23.60
CA HIS A 156 -20.59 7.18 -24.09
C HIS A 156 -20.21 6.15 -23.03
N SER A 157 -20.59 6.37 -21.77
CA SER A 157 -20.25 5.48 -20.67
C SER A 157 -21.44 4.61 -20.28
N ALA A 158 -21.22 3.29 -20.21
CA ALA A 158 -22.24 2.30 -19.85
C ALA A 158 -22.31 2.05 -18.34
N ASP A 159 -21.21 2.25 -17.62
CA ASP A 159 -21.05 1.99 -16.20
C ASP A 159 -20.08 2.97 -15.54
N VAL A 160 -19.90 2.84 -14.23
CA VAL A 160 -19.01 3.70 -13.43
C VAL A 160 -17.56 3.60 -13.89
N GLU A 161 -17.13 2.41 -14.27
CA GLU A 161 -15.76 2.11 -14.65
C GLU A 161 -15.37 2.79 -15.96
N THR A 162 -16.20 2.63 -16.99
CA THR A 162 -16.03 3.33 -18.28
C THR A 162 -16.17 4.84 -18.13
N PHE A 163 -17.04 5.30 -17.23
CA PHE A 163 -17.21 6.72 -16.93
C PHE A 163 -15.93 7.33 -16.34
N ILE A 164 -15.29 6.67 -15.39
CA ILE A 164 -14.04 7.11 -14.81
C ILE A 164 -12.92 7.11 -15.84
N GLY A 165 -12.78 6.02 -16.61
CA GLY A 165 -11.77 5.91 -17.68
C GLY A 165 -11.87 7.02 -18.72
N GLU A 166 -13.09 7.31 -19.21
CA GLU A 166 -13.32 8.40 -20.16
C GLU A 166 -13.08 9.78 -19.53
N THR A 167 -13.40 9.97 -18.24
CA THR A 167 -13.08 11.23 -17.53
C THR A 167 -11.57 11.45 -17.46
N ILE A 168 -10.80 10.42 -17.08
CA ILE A 168 -9.33 10.51 -17.03
C ILE A 168 -8.77 10.83 -18.41
N LYS A 169 -9.23 10.14 -19.43
CA LYS A 169 -8.80 10.35 -20.81
C LYS A 169 -9.09 11.77 -21.31
N ARG A 170 -10.26 12.33 -20.98
CA ARG A 170 -10.62 13.69 -21.33
C ARG A 170 -9.76 14.74 -20.64
N VAL A 171 -9.49 14.57 -19.34
CA VAL A 171 -8.62 15.49 -18.59
C VAL A 171 -7.19 15.47 -19.14
N ASN A 172 -6.71 14.32 -19.61
CA ASN A 172 -5.39 14.16 -20.21
C ASN A 172 -5.35 14.50 -21.70
N SER A 173 -6.50 14.81 -22.31
CA SER A 173 -6.57 15.22 -23.72
C SER A 173 -6.20 16.70 -23.89
N ASN A 174 -6.05 17.12 -25.14
CA ASN A 174 -5.80 18.52 -25.49
C ASN A 174 -7.10 19.37 -25.59
N ASP A 175 -8.16 18.98 -24.87
CA ASP A 175 -9.45 19.65 -24.83
C ASP A 175 -9.34 21.01 -24.11
N ASP A 176 -9.94 22.06 -24.67
CA ASP A 176 -9.83 23.42 -24.13
C ASP A 176 -10.57 23.58 -22.78
N ASN A 177 -11.63 22.81 -22.54
CA ASN A 177 -12.30 22.79 -21.25
C ASN A 177 -11.42 22.12 -20.19
N ALA A 178 -10.68 21.06 -20.55
CA ALA A 178 -9.71 20.44 -19.66
C ALA A 178 -8.57 21.41 -19.30
N LYS A 179 -8.05 22.15 -20.28
CA LYS A 179 -7.04 23.20 -20.04
C LYS A 179 -7.56 24.30 -19.11
N THR A 180 -8.83 24.69 -19.26
CA THR A 180 -9.46 25.67 -18.38
C THR A 180 -9.48 25.20 -16.92
N LEU A 181 -9.86 23.94 -16.67
CA LEU A 181 -9.87 23.35 -15.32
C LEU A 181 -8.47 23.13 -14.75
N LEU A 182 -7.51 22.77 -15.60
CA LEU A 182 -6.12 22.61 -15.21
C LEU A 182 -5.41 23.93 -14.90
N ALA A 183 -5.93 25.05 -15.45
CA ALA A 183 -5.38 26.41 -15.22
C ALA A 183 -3.87 26.52 -15.51
N GLY A 184 -3.37 25.77 -16.50
CA GLY A 184 -1.96 25.74 -16.89
C GLY A 184 -1.06 24.83 -16.04
N ASP A 185 -1.57 24.21 -14.98
CA ASP A 185 -0.86 23.23 -14.17
C ASP A 185 -1.18 21.80 -14.65
N ASN A 186 -0.21 21.14 -15.28
CA ASN A 186 -0.33 19.77 -15.77
C ASN A 186 0.27 18.72 -14.82
N SER A 187 0.49 19.06 -13.55
CA SER A 187 0.98 18.10 -12.56
C SER A 187 -0.04 16.98 -12.32
N THR A 188 0.46 15.79 -11.98
CA THR A 188 -0.37 14.63 -11.64
C THR A 188 -1.35 14.96 -10.52
N SER A 189 -0.94 15.73 -9.52
CA SER A 189 -1.79 16.18 -8.41
C SER A 189 -2.94 17.08 -8.89
N LYS A 190 -2.67 18.02 -9.82
CA LYS A 190 -3.70 18.89 -10.36
C LYS A 190 -4.68 18.12 -11.23
N LYS A 191 -4.18 17.20 -12.09
CA LYS A 191 -5.04 16.32 -12.89
C LYS A 191 -5.94 15.46 -12.00
N ALA A 192 -5.39 14.84 -10.97
CA ALA A 192 -6.16 14.06 -10.00
C ALA A 192 -7.26 14.91 -9.32
N ALA A 193 -6.94 16.14 -8.90
CA ALA A 193 -7.92 17.04 -8.30
C ALA A 193 -9.04 17.43 -9.28
N VAL A 194 -8.72 17.66 -10.57
CA VAL A 194 -9.72 17.94 -11.60
C VAL A 194 -10.59 16.72 -11.88
N ILE A 195 -10.01 15.52 -11.95
CA ILE A 195 -10.76 14.27 -12.11
C ILE A 195 -11.70 14.05 -10.93
N GLU A 196 -11.20 14.22 -9.69
CA GLU A 196 -12.00 14.11 -8.46
C GLU A 196 -13.18 15.13 -8.47
N LEU A 197 -12.94 16.36 -8.91
CA LEU A 197 -13.97 17.38 -9.06
C LEU A 197 -15.06 16.95 -10.06
N LEU A 198 -14.68 16.51 -11.26
CA LEU A 198 -15.60 16.07 -12.30
C LEU A 198 -16.45 14.88 -11.85
N LEU A 199 -15.83 13.91 -11.19
CA LEU A 199 -16.52 12.74 -10.68
C LEU A 199 -17.43 13.08 -9.49
N SER A 200 -17.03 14.03 -8.64
CA SER A 200 -17.87 14.56 -7.58
C SER A 200 -19.15 15.24 -8.13
N ILE A 201 -19.03 16.05 -9.19
CA ILE A 201 -20.19 16.66 -9.89
C ILE A 201 -21.10 15.58 -10.52
N ALA A 202 -20.51 14.46 -10.95
CA ALA A 202 -21.25 13.32 -11.46
C ALA A 202 -21.80 12.38 -10.38
N HIS A 203 -21.59 12.68 -9.09
CA HIS A 203 -21.94 11.85 -7.94
C HIS A 203 -21.27 10.46 -7.94
N VAL A 204 -20.10 10.35 -8.54
CA VAL A 204 -19.25 9.17 -8.48
C VAL A 204 -18.23 9.34 -7.35
N PRO A 205 -18.31 8.53 -6.28
CA PRO A 205 -17.38 8.64 -5.16
C PRO A 205 -15.97 8.27 -5.60
N MET A 206 -15.01 9.14 -5.29
CA MET A 206 -13.60 8.92 -5.59
C MET A 206 -12.72 9.44 -4.47
N ASP A 207 -11.59 8.77 -4.26
CA ASP A 207 -10.51 9.15 -3.36
C ASP A 207 -9.17 9.13 -4.09
N GLN A 208 -8.26 10.00 -3.66
CA GLN A 208 -6.85 9.90 -4.00
C GLN A 208 -6.19 8.82 -3.14
N VAL A 209 -5.28 8.06 -3.73
CA VAL A 209 -4.51 7.00 -3.05
C VAL A 209 -3.04 7.20 -3.37
N HIS A 210 -2.24 7.28 -2.34
CA HIS A 210 -0.80 7.40 -2.48
C HIS A 210 -0.14 6.06 -2.17
N THR A 211 0.65 5.57 -3.11
CA THR A 211 1.28 4.27 -3.04
C THR A 211 2.79 4.41 -3.10
N ILE A 212 3.49 3.42 -2.56
CA ILE A 212 4.93 3.28 -2.71
C ILE A 212 5.21 1.99 -3.45
N ARG A 213 6.07 2.05 -4.45
CA ARG A 213 6.47 0.89 -5.22
C ARG A 213 7.46 0.06 -4.42
N LEU A 214 7.14 -1.22 -4.22
CA LEU A 214 8.02 -2.20 -3.60
C LEU A 214 9.05 -2.65 -4.65
N THR A 215 10.29 -2.23 -4.48
CA THR A 215 11.39 -2.57 -5.38
C THR A 215 12.68 -2.80 -4.59
N SER A 216 13.47 -3.77 -5.02
CA SER A 216 14.83 -4.02 -4.50
C SER A 216 15.91 -3.23 -5.24
N GLU A 217 15.56 -2.51 -6.29
CA GLU A 217 16.45 -1.60 -7.01
C GLU A 217 16.83 -0.42 -6.12
N GLY A 218 17.87 -0.43 -5.41
CA GLY A 218 18.29 0.60 -4.46
C GLY A 218 18.00 2.04 -4.89
N GLY A 219 17.81 2.94 -3.93
CA GLY A 219 17.48 4.33 -4.15
C GLY A 219 16.28 4.80 -3.31
N SER A 220 16.07 6.12 -3.30
CA SER A 220 14.92 6.71 -2.63
C SER A 220 13.67 6.58 -3.50
N GLN A 221 12.61 6.05 -2.92
CA GLN A 221 11.31 5.98 -3.56
C GLN A 221 10.48 7.22 -3.23
N THR A 222 9.67 7.66 -4.19
CA THR A 222 8.68 8.72 -4.01
C THR A 222 7.28 8.13 -4.10
N PRO A 223 6.32 8.61 -3.29
CA PRO A 223 4.94 8.17 -3.41
C PRO A 223 4.36 8.47 -4.80
N GLU A 224 3.66 7.50 -5.36
CA GLU A 224 2.91 7.63 -6.61
C GLU A 224 1.43 7.87 -6.30
N LEU A 225 0.80 8.77 -7.05
CA LEU A 225 -0.62 9.08 -6.90
C LEU A 225 -1.47 8.19 -7.82
N TRP A 226 -2.46 7.54 -7.22
CA TRP A 226 -3.51 6.77 -7.87
C TRP A 226 -4.87 7.32 -7.47
N LEU A 227 -5.89 6.97 -8.21
CA LEU A 227 -7.29 7.24 -7.90
C LEU A 227 -8.00 5.93 -7.57
N ARG A 228 -8.94 5.95 -6.64
CA ARG A 228 -9.81 4.80 -6.38
C ARG A 228 -11.27 5.19 -6.32
N SER A 229 -12.12 4.32 -6.81
CA SER A 229 -13.58 4.44 -6.71
C SER A 229 -14.18 3.10 -6.26
N PHE A 230 -15.35 3.15 -5.66
CA PHE A 230 -16.04 1.95 -5.18
C PHE A 230 -17.25 1.66 -6.09
N ASN A 231 -17.28 0.49 -6.71
CA ASN A 231 -18.36 0.09 -7.61
C ASN A 231 -19.57 -0.57 -6.92
N GLY A 232 -19.60 -0.55 -5.58
CA GLY A 232 -20.61 -1.25 -4.77
C GLY A 232 -20.17 -2.61 -4.24
N ASN A 233 -19.12 -3.21 -4.79
CA ASN A 233 -18.60 -4.51 -4.42
C ASN A 233 -17.11 -4.48 -4.04
N GLU A 234 -16.30 -3.78 -4.83
CA GLU A 234 -14.86 -3.69 -4.66
C GLU A 234 -14.33 -2.29 -5.00
N TRP A 235 -13.11 -2.02 -4.59
CA TRP A 235 -12.38 -0.81 -4.95
C TRP A 235 -11.72 -0.98 -6.31
N LEU A 236 -12.03 -0.06 -7.22
CA LEU A 236 -11.38 0.09 -8.52
C LEU A 236 -10.28 1.14 -8.41
N TYR A 237 -9.11 0.86 -8.96
CA TYR A 237 -7.95 1.75 -8.94
C TYR A 237 -7.62 2.20 -10.36
N PHE A 238 -7.24 3.46 -10.51
CA PHE A 238 -6.92 4.05 -11.82
C PHE A 238 -5.67 4.91 -11.72
N ASN A 239 -4.82 4.82 -12.72
CA ASN A 239 -3.72 5.76 -12.90
C ASN A 239 -4.27 7.09 -13.45
N PRO A 240 -4.07 8.24 -12.78
CA PRO A 240 -4.64 9.52 -13.20
C PRO A 240 -4.05 10.08 -14.50
N GLU A 241 -2.91 9.56 -14.95
CA GLU A 241 -2.25 10.01 -16.21
C GLU A 241 -2.56 9.10 -17.38
N THR A 242 -2.50 7.79 -17.19
CA THR A 242 -2.68 6.81 -18.27
C THR A 242 -4.10 6.30 -18.39
N GLY A 243 -4.89 6.36 -17.30
CA GLY A 243 -6.20 5.72 -17.22
C GLY A 243 -6.11 4.19 -17.04
N GLU A 244 -4.90 3.64 -16.84
CA GLU A 244 -4.70 2.23 -16.57
C GLU A 244 -5.47 1.82 -15.32
N GLN A 245 -6.24 0.73 -15.44
CA GLN A 245 -7.04 0.20 -14.38
C GLN A 245 -6.33 -0.96 -13.67
N GLY A 246 -6.53 -1.05 -12.37
CA GLY A 246 -5.91 -2.03 -11.50
C GLY A 246 -4.65 -1.52 -10.84
N LEU A 247 -4.55 -1.72 -9.52
CA LEU A 247 -3.33 -1.41 -8.79
C LEU A 247 -2.34 -2.57 -8.96
N PRO A 248 -1.12 -2.34 -9.44
CA PRO A 248 -0.10 -3.39 -9.53
C PRO A 248 0.21 -4.00 -8.16
N ASN A 249 0.50 -5.30 -8.12
CA ASN A 249 0.76 -6.05 -6.89
C ASN A 249 2.01 -5.57 -6.13
N ASP A 250 2.89 -4.84 -6.79
CA ASP A 250 4.09 -4.23 -6.22
C ASP A 250 3.83 -2.84 -5.60
N ARG A 251 2.57 -2.46 -5.39
CA ARG A 251 2.17 -1.18 -4.80
C ARG A 251 1.63 -1.34 -3.40
N LEU A 252 2.30 -0.74 -2.43
CA LEU A 252 1.82 -0.61 -1.06
C LEU A 252 1.08 0.72 -0.91
N ILE A 253 -0.20 0.67 -0.55
CA ILE A 253 -0.96 1.87 -0.20
C ILE A 253 -0.38 2.47 1.08
N TRP A 254 0.03 3.76 1.02
CA TRP A 254 0.60 4.46 2.15
C TRP A 254 -0.42 5.35 2.87
N TRP A 255 -1.22 6.11 2.11
CA TRP A 255 -2.37 6.84 2.67
C TRP A 255 -3.40 7.14 1.58
N THR A 256 -4.57 7.61 2.02
CA THR A 256 -5.67 8.03 1.14
C THR A 256 -6.07 9.46 1.41
N GLY A 257 -6.58 10.15 0.39
CA GLY A 257 -6.97 11.56 0.43
C GLY A 257 -5.87 12.49 -0.07
N SER A 258 -6.21 13.78 -0.15
CA SER A 258 -5.36 14.83 -0.75
C SER A 258 -4.39 15.49 0.24
N ALA A 259 -4.32 15.02 1.49
CA ALA A 259 -3.44 15.62 2.50
C ALA A 259 -1.98 15.24 2.26
N ASP A 260 -1.06 16.16 2.60
CA ASP A 260 0.37 15.93 2.47
C ASP A 260 0.87 14.79 3.36
N LEU A 261 1.85 14.03 2.86
CA LEU A 261 2.49 12.91 3.57
C LEU A 261 2.97 13.30 4.96
N ILE A 262 3.57 14.48 5.08
CA ILE A 262 4.17 14.98 6.32
C ILE A 262 3.66 16.37 6.65
N LYS A 263 3.40 16.60 7.95
CA LYS A 263 3.10 17.91 8.51
C LYS A 263 4.03 18.17 9.69
N ALA A 264 4.66 19.34 9.73
CA ALA A 264 5.59 19.71 10.79
C ALA A 264 5.20 21.07 11.39
N ASP A 265 4.95 21.06 12.68
CA ASP A 265 4.71 22.25 13.50
C ASP A 265 5.96 22.46 14.39
N GLY A 266 6.46 23.70 14.51
CA GLY A 266 7.69 24.02 15.24
C GLY A 266 8.97 23.52 14.55
N ALA A 267 8.91 23.12 13.28
CA ALA A 267 10.03 22.67 12.48
C ALA A 267 9.91 23.15 11.02
N LYS A 268 11.04 23.16 10.32
CA LYS A 268 11.14 23.57 8.91
C LYS A 268 11.85 22.48 8.10
N LYS A 269 11.73 22.55 6.77
CA LYS A 269 12.40 21.65 5.81
C LYS A 269 12.13 20.17 6.13
N ALA A 270 10.91 19.85 6.51
CA ALA A 270 10.54 18.46 6.76
C ALA A 270 10.47 17.70 5.42
N GLN A 271 11.18 16.58 5.37
CA GLN A 271 11.22 15.70 4.19
C GLN A 271 11.28 14.25 4.62
N VAL A 272 10.78 13.38 3.74
CA VAL A 272 10.76 11.93 3.96
C VAL A 272 11.52 11.26 2.83
N THR A 273 12.42 10.35 3.19
CA THR A 273 13.15 9.50 2.25
C THR A 273 12.79 8.05 2.54
N PHE A 274 12.32 7.34 1.52
CA PHE A 274 11.98 5.92 1.63
C PHE A 274 13.11 5.08 1.06
N THR A 275 13.58 4.11 1.84
CA THR A 275 14.50 3.07 1.37
C THR A 275 13.88 1.70 1.62
N MET A 276 14.09 0.78 0.68
CA MET A 276 13.50 -0.55 0.72
C MET A 276 14.54 -1.60 0.46
N ASN A 277 14.34 -2.75 1.08
CA ASN A 277 15.14 -3.93 0.84
C ASN A 277 14.22 -5.17 0.85
N ASN A 278 14.44 -6.06 -0.11
CA ASN A 278 13.76 -7.33 -0.18
C ASN A 278 14.65 -8.42 0.41
N SER A 279 14.05 -9.33 1.15
CA SER A 279 14.68 -10.55 1.65
C SER A 279 13.70 -11.72 1.55
N GLU A 280 14.21 -12.93 1.39
CA GLU A 280 13.39 -14.13 1.38
C GLU A 280 13.41 -14.81 2.74
N MET A 281 12.27 -15.32 3.17
CA MET A 281 12.12 -16.13 4.37
C MET A 281 11.34 -17.39 4.06
N ASN A 282 11.71 -18.49 4.74
CA ASN A 282 10.96 -19.73 4.68
C ASN A 282 9.52 -19.51 5.19
N ALA A 283 8.51 -19.87 4.39
CA ALA A 283 7.09 -19.65 4.69
C ALA A 283 6.63 -20.31 5.99
N MET A 284 7.20 -21.47 6.37
CA MET A 284 6.91 -22.12 7.65
C MET A 284 7.33 -21.26 8.86
N ARG A 285 8.50 -20.62 8.77
CA ARG A 285 9.00 -19.73 9.84
C ARG A 285 8.16 -18.47 9.91
N LEU A 286 7.72 -17.97 8.76
CA LEU A 286 6.81 -16.84 8.67
C LEU A 286 5.45 -17.13 9.32
N ALA A 287 4.82 -18.26 9.00
CA ALA A 287 3.55 -18.67 9.58
C ALA A 287 3.60 -18.74 11.11
N LYS A 288 4.70 -19.24 11.67
CA LYS A 288 4.92 -19.30 13.11
C LYS A 288 5.02 -17.91 13.75
N MET A 289 5.76 -16.98 13.13
CA MET A 289 5.88 -15.61 13.61
C MET A 289 4.54 -14.85 13.54
N THR A 290 3.75 -15.09 12.49
CA THR A 290 2.44 -14.46 12.35
C THR A 290 1.45 -14.95 13.40
N ASP A 291 1.45 -16.24 13.74
CA ASP A 291 0.60 -16.81 14.80
C ASP A 291 1.00 -16.30 16.20
N GLU A 292 2.29 -16.16 16.48
CA GLU A 292 2.80 -15.58 17.71
C GLU A 292 2.43 -14.10 17.86
N ASN A 293 2.55 -13.30 16.80
CA ASN A 293 2.16 -11.88 16.82
C ASN A 293 0.65 -11.70 16.96
N THR A 294 -0.15 -12.55 16.34
CA THR A 294 -1.62 -12.52 16.48
C THR A 294 -2.03 -12.81 17.92
N LYS A 295 -1.39 -13.78 18.57
CA LYS A 295 -1.63 -14.12 20.00
C LYS A 295 -1.17 -13.00 20.94
N ALA A 296 -0.04 -12.36 20.66
CA ALA A 296 0.46 -11.24 21.46
C ALA A 296 -0.45 -9.99 21.36
N GLY A 297 -0.95 -9.70 20.18
CA GLY A 297 -1.88 -8.58 19.95
C GLY A 297 -3.24 -8.74 20.62
N PHE A 298 -3.71 -9.98 20.87
CA PHE A 298 -4.92 -10.24 21.65
C PHE A 298 -4.75 -10.02 23.16
N LEU A 299 -3.53 -10.09 23.67
CA LEU A 299 -3.25 -9.89 25.11
C LEU A 299 -3.08 -8.40 25.50
N GLU A 300 -2.86 -7.51 24.54
CA GLU A 300 -2.77 -6.06 24.78
C GLU A 300 -4.13 -5.33 24.76
N TYR A 301 -5.22 -6.00 24.42
CA TYR A 301 -6.57 -5.41 24.28
C TYR A 301 -7.62 -6.04 25.24
N SER A 302 -7.19 -6.82 26.25
CA SER A 302 -8.09 -7.37 27.27
C SER A 302 -7.98 -6.65 28.60
#